data_9a5b443454e19c3e1021de97f9274d88
#
_entry.id   9a5b443454e19c3e1021de97f9274d88
#
_cell.length_a   1.000
_cell.length_b   1.000
_cell.length_c   1.000
_cell.angle_alpha   90.00
_cell.angle_beta   90.00
_cell.angle_gamma   90.00
#
_symmetry.space_group_name_H-M   'P 1'
#
loop_
_entity.id
_entity.type
_entity.pdbx_description
1 polymer ?
#
loop_
_entity_poly.entity_id
_entity_poly.type
_entity_poly.pdbx_seq_one_letter_code
_entity_poly.pdbx_strand_id
1 'polypeptide(L)' 'MKFTFTDKKVNIPNRVHTYAEKKIGKLDRYFQTEPETSIVFSVEKGRNNLEVTIRSGSTVI' A
#
# COMPACT_ATOMS: atom_id res chain seq x y z
N MET A 1 -1.49 -10.12 -5.36
CA MET A 1 -1.81 -8.71 -5.04
C MET A 1 -0.82 -7.80 -5.76
N LYS A 2 -1.34 -6.83 -6.48
CA LYS A 2 -0.50 -5.84 -7.14
C LYS A 2 -0.31 -4.63 -6.25
N PHE A 3 0.93 -4.17 -6.11
CA PHE A 3 1.24 -3.02 -5.27
C PHE A 3 1.70 -1.85 -6.11
N THR A 4 1.19 -0.67 -5.78
CA THR A 4 1.65 0.59 -6.33
C THR A 4 2.06 1.48 -5.17
N PHE A 5 3.32 1.90 -5.17
CA PHE A 5 3.85 2.76 -4.12
C PHE A 5 4.01 4.18 -4.65
N THR A 6 3.55 5.14 -3.88
CA THR A 6 3.73 6.56 -4.18
C THR A 6 4.34 7.24 -2.96
N ASP A 7 5.52 7.81 -3.13
CA ASP A 7 6.23 8.52 -2.07
C ASP A 7 6.13 10.01 -2.35
N LYS A 8 5.30 10.71 -1.59
CA LYS A 8 5.09 12.15 -1.76
C LYS A 8 6.03 12.94 -0.86
N LYS A 9 6.99 13.66 -1.46
CA LYS A 9 7.94 14.53 -0.76
C LYS A 9 8.71 13.82 0.34
N VAL A 10 8.94 12.51 0.18
CA VAL A 10 9.62 11.68 1.17
C VAL A 10 10.35 10.56 0.45
N ASN A 11 11.56 10.23 0.95
CA ASN A 11 12.32 9.09 0.46
C ASN A 11 12.09 7.92 1.41
N ILE A 12 11.38 6.92 0.92
CA ILE A 12 11.10 5.72 1.71
C ILE A 12 12.04 4.61 1.28
N PRO A 13 12.84 4.06 2.20
CA PRO A 13 13.74 2.94 1.86
C PRO A 13 12.98 1.73 1.35
N ASN A 14 13.60 0.98 0.43
CA ASN A 14 12.98 -0.23 -0.12
C ASN A 14 12.58 -1.24 0.95
N ARG A 15 13.34 -1.30 2.05
CA ARG A 15 13.00 -2.21 3.15
C ARG A 15 11.64 -1.90 3.75
N VAL A 16 11.23 -0.62 3.75
CA VAL A 16 9.92 -0.21 4.25
C VAL A 16 8.84 -0.63 3.26
N HIS A 17 9.07 -0.42 1.96
CA HIS A 17 8.16 -0.89 0.91
C HIS A 17 7.98 -2.41 1.00
N THR A 18 9.07 -3.13 1.14
CA THR A 18 9.04 -4.60 1.25
C THR A 18 8.29 -5.04 2.49
N TYR A 19 8.49 -4.36 3.60
CA TYR A 19 7.80 -4.66 4.84
C TYR A 19 6.29 -4.46 4.69
N ALA A 20 5.88 -3.32 4.12
CA ALA A 20 4.48 -3.03 3.89
C ALA A 20 3.84 -4.05 2.96
N GLU A 21 4.54 -4.40 1.88
CA GLU A 21 4.11 -5.41 0.92
C GLU A 21 3.91 -6.76 1.59
N LYS A 22 4.84 -7.15 2.44
CA LYS A 22 4.78 -8.41 3.16
C LYS A 22 3.60 -8.46 4.13
N LYS A 23 3.37 -7.37 4.85
CA LYS A 23 2.28 -7.30 5.83
C LYS A 23 0.92 -7.26 5.17
N ILE A 24 0.77 -6.43 4.17
CA ILE A 24 -0.50 -6.26 3.46
C ILE A 24 -0.76 -7.45 2.55
N GLY A 25 0.28 -8.02 1.96
CA GLY A 25 0.16 -9.17 1.08
C GLY A 25 -0.49 -10.39 1.73
N LYS A 26 -0.47 -10.47 3.06
CA LYS A 26 -1.15 -11.54 3.78
C LYS A 26 -2.66 -11.49 3.59
N LEU A 27 -3.20 -10.35 3.21
CA LEU A 27 -4.63 -10.18 2.97
C LEU A 27 -5.06 -10.76 1.63
N ASP A 28 -4.10 -11.06 0.74
CA ASP A 28 -4.38 -11.56 -0.60
C ASP A 28 -5.27 -12.80 -0.59
N ARG A 29 -5.07 -13.67 0.37
CA ARG A 29 -5.84 -14.90 0.50
C ARG A 29 -7.33 -14.69 0.78
N TYR A 30 -7.72 -13.48 1.17
CA TYR A 30 -9.13 -13.15 1.42
C TYR A 30 -9.87 -12.70 0.16
N PHE A 31 -9.14 -12.57 -0.96
CA PHE A 31 -9.70 -12.11 -2.21
C PHE A 31 -9.69 -13.25 -3.24
N GLN A 32 -10.78 -13.39 -3.97
CA GLN A 32 -10.89 -14.42 -5.02
C GLN A 32 -10.14 -14.02 -6.29
N THR A 33 -10.04 -12.73 -6.53
CA THR A 33 -9.28 -12.17 -7.65
C THR A 33 -8.11 -11.37 -7.11
N GLU A 34 -7.08 -11.16 -7.95
CA GLU A 34 -5.92 -10.39 -7.54
C GLU A 34 -6.31 -8.93 -7.31
N PRO A 35 -6.21 -8.43 -6.07
CA PRO A 35 -6.54 -7.04 -5.79
C PRO A 35 -5.42 -6.10 -6.18
N GLU A 36 -5.79 -4.87 -6.49
CA GLU A 36 -4.84 -3.78 -6.67
C GLU A 36 -4.71 -3.02 -5.36
N THR A 37 -3.48 -2.85 -4.90
CA THR A 37 -3.20 -2.16 -3.65
C THR A 37 -2.36 -0.93 -3.93
N SER A 38 -2.89 0.23 -3.58
CA SER A 38 -2.18 1.50 -3.69
C SER A 38 -1.73 1.94 -2.30
N ILE A 39 -0.43 2.16 -2.14
CA ILE A 39 0.15 2.59 -0.87
C ILE A 39 0.81 3.94 -1.08
N VAL A 40 0.33 4.95 -0.36
CA VAL A 40 0.85 6.32 -0.47
C VAL A 40 1.54 6.69 0.83
N PHE A 41 2.82 6.99 0.74
CA PHE A 41 3.61 7.53 1.84
C PHE A 41 3.69 9.04 1.67
N SER A 42 3.44 9.78 2.73
CA SER A 42 3.55 11.23 2.68
C SER A 42 4.01 11.76 4.03
N VAL A 43 4.52 12.99 4.00
CA VAL A 43 4.89 13.71 5.22
C VAL A 43 4.07 14.99 5.24
N GLU A 44 3.37 15.21 6.33
CA GLU A 44 2.58 16.42 6.54
C GLU A 44 2.83 16.94 7.94
N LYS A 45 3.27 18.18 8.04
CA LYS A 45 3.58 18.84 9.32
C LYS A 45 4.52 18.02 10.20
N GLY A 46 5.53 17.40 9.59
CA GLY A 46 6.51 16.58 10.30
C GLY A 46 6.02 15.20 10.69
N ARG A 47 4.83 14.81 10.24
CA ARG A 47 4.28 13.48 10.52
C ARG A 47 4.29 12.64 9.27
N ASN A 48 4.66 11.38 9.44
CA ASN A 48 4.59 10.40 8.35
C ASN A 48 3.18 9.85 8.26
N ASN A 49 2.58 9.95 7.08
CA ASN A 49 1.25 9.42 6.80
C ASN A 49 1.34 8.26 5.84
N LEU A 50 0.54 7.24 6.08
CA LEU A 50 0.44 6.08 5.22
C LEU A 50 -1.02 5.87 4.85
N GLU A 51 -1.31 5.90 3.54
CA GLU A 51 -2.64 5.60 3.03
C GLU A 51 -2.60 4.32 2.23
N VAL A 52 -3.51 3.42 2.53
CA VAL A 52 -3.62 2.14 1.82
C VAL A 52 -5.02 2.03 1.23
N THR A 53 -5.09 1.79 -0.07
CA THR A 53 -6.34 1.55 -0.78
C THR A 53 -6.26 0.20 -1.47
N ILE A 54 -7.21 -0.67 -1.18
CA ILE A 54 -7.29 -2.00 -1.78
C ILE A 54 -8.54 -2.07 -2.63
N ARG A 55 -8.39 -2.45 -3.90
CA ARG A 55 -9.49 -2.65 -4.82
C ARG A 55 -9.52 -4.09 -5.27
N SER A 56 -10.68 -4.71 -5.19
CA SER A 56 -10.90 -6.05 -5.71
C SER A 56 -12.14 -6.00 -6.61
N GLY A 57 -11.94 -6.18 -7.91
CA GLY A 57 -13.00 -5.97 -8.88
C GLY A 57 -13.51 -4.53 -8.85
N SER A 58 -14.80 -4.35 -8.63
CA SER A 58 -15.42 -3.02 -8.52
C SER A 58 -15.57 -2.55 -7.07
N THR A 59 -15.08 -3.35 -6.12
CA THR A 59 -15.21 -3.03 -4.69
C THR A 59 -13.97 -2.31 -4.20
N VAL A 60 -14.15 -1.23 -3.47
CA VAL A 60 -13.08 -0.49 -2.82
C VAL A 60 -13.19 -0.71 -1.31
N ILE A 61 -12.08 -1.09 -0.74
CA ILE A 61 -12.03 -1.36 0.70
C ILE A 61 -11.09 -0.38 1.38
#